data_de1b20effa9572a6ef37e82580155c1d
#
_entry.id   de1b20effa9572a6ef37e82580155c1d
#
_cell.length_a   1.000
_cell.length_b   1.000
_cell.length_c   1.000
_cell.angle_alpha   90.00
_cell.angle_beta   90.00
_cell.angle_gamma   90.00
#
_symmetry.space_group_name_H-M   'P 1'
#
loop_
_entity.id
_entity.type
_entity.pdbx_description
1 polymer ?
#
loop_
_entity_poly.entity_id
_entity_poly.type
_entity_poly.pdbx_seq_one_letter_code
_entity_poly.pdbx_strand_id
1 'polypeptide(L)'
;AYLDMRKDGRETWNRYAQEKGAVHDLKDGFKAVSFLSNHELYTVGQLGRYIAETRQAFSKIKAESTAKERRIRDIDALFGAIQTIRELKPVQQEYESIHWSGKREKYKTEHGDELSRLQKAVWLREKLVKSLGLASPLDKEERAALKTERARLEAEREALLPKLEEVKTELAELNRIRYWTRKVVPDALPRMTDGRVSIEDAMETAVNRKELEQVEDEATQTAARRPQEQEKQKVKQQEEIVPM
;
A
#
# COMPACT_ATOMS: atom_id res chain seq x y z
N ALA A 1 -17.35 -4.68 17.38
CA ALA A 1 -17.77 -5.00 18.74
C ALA A 1 -19.29 -4.92 18.77
N TYR A 2 -19.95 -6.06 18.91
CA TYR A 2 -21.40 -6.15 19.01
C TYR A 2 -21.78 -5.88 20.46
N LEU A 3 -22.41 -4.74 20.70
CA LEU A 3 -22.97 -4.38 21.99
C LEU A 3 -24.42 -4.87 22.02
N ASP A 4 -24.61 -6.16 22.25
CA ASP A 4 -25.91 -6.65 22.55
C ASP A 4 -25.91 -7.32 23.93
N MET A 5 -26.76 -6.79 24.79
CA MET A 5 -26.80 -7.14 26.20
C MET A 5 -27.88 -8.16 26.52
N ARG A 6 -28.63 -8.65 25.54
CA ARG A 6 -29.69 -9.66 25.72
C ARG A 6 -29.41 -10.90 24.87
N LYS A 7 -29.52 -12.07 25.48
CA LYS A 7 -29.23 -13.36 24.85
C LYS A 7 -30.03 -13.57 23.56
N ASP A 8 -31.31 -13.22 23.57
CA ASP A 8 -32.23 -13.38 22.43
C ASP A 8 -31.94 -12.38 21.29
N GLY A 9 -31.55 -11.16 21.63
CA GLY A 9 -31.14 -10.16 20.66
C GLY A 9 -29.80 -10.49 19.98
N ARG A 10 -28.92 -11.18 20.69
CA ARG A 10 -27.62 -11.62 20.20
C ARG A 10 -27.75 -12.71 19.13
N GLU A 11 -28.65 -13.65 19.34
CA GLU A 11 -28.91 -14.74 18.37
C GLU A 11 -29.55 -14.20 17.10
N THR A 12 -30.54 -13.29 17.23
CA THR A 12 -31.18 -12.63 16.09
C THR A 12 -30.20 -11.80 15.28
N TRP A 13 -29.30 -11.06 15.97
CA TRP A 13 -28.26 -10.27 15.31
C TRP A 13 -27.21 -11.14 14.63
N ASN A 14 -26.79 -12.23 15.24
CA ASN A 14 -25.84 -13.17 14.65
C ASN A 14 -26.41 -13.79 13.37
N ARG A 15 -27.70 -14.18 13.38
CA ARG A 15 -28.38 -14.68 12.17
C ARG A 15 -28.42 -13.64 11.07
N TYR A 16 -28.82 -12.41 11.39
CA TYR A 16 -28.84 -11.30 10.44
C TYR A 16 -27.45 -10.95 9.90
N ALA A 17 -26.41 -10.98 10.72
CA ALA A 17 -25.04 -10.79 10.31
C ALA A 17 -24.52 -11.93 9.43
N GLN A 18 -24.90 -13.16 9.70
CA GLN A 18 -24.59 -14.32 8.86
C GLN A 18 -25.29 -14.23 7.50
N GLU A 19 -26.58 -13.90 7.48
CA GLU A 19 -27.34 -13.69 6.23
C GLU A 19 -26.78 -12.55 5.39
N LYS A 20 -26.46 -11.41 5.99
CA LYS A 20 -25.78 -10.31 5.30
C LYS A 20 -24.39 -10.68 4.83
N GLY A 21 -23.63 -11.42 5.63
CA GLY A 21 -22.32 -11.93 5.25
C GLY A 21 -22.42 -12.84 4.02
N ALA A 22 -23.38 -13.77 4.01
CA ALA A 22 -23.62 -14.66 2.87
C ALA A 22 -24.03 -13.90 1.60
N VAL A 23 -24.90 -12.89 1.73
CA VAL A 23 -25.28 -12.02 0.59
C VAL A 23 -24.11 -11.19 0.09
N HIS A 24 -23.25 -10.70 0.98
CA HIS A 24 -22.05 -9.95 0.60
C HIS A 24 -21.02 -10.86 -0.10
N ASP A 25 -20.81 -12.04 0.44
CA ASP A 25 -19.93 -13.08 -0.15
C ASP A 25 -20.43 -13.51 -1.53
N LEU A 26 -21.75 -13.64 -1.73
CA LEU A 26 -22.37 -13.91 -3.03
C LEU A 26 -22.15 -12.77 -4.03
N LYS A 27 -22.32 -11.53 -3.61
CA LYS A 27 -22.07 -10.35 -4.48
C LYS A 27 -20.61 -10.24 -4.87
N ASP A 28 -19.69 -10.47 -3.95
CA ASP A 28 -18.26 -10.44 -4.22
C ASP A 28 -17.84 -11.63 -5.10
N GLY A 29 -18.45 -12.79 -4.91
CA GLY A 29 -18.28 -13.97 -5.78
C GLY A 29 -18.76 -13.70 -7.20
N PHE A 30 -19.94 -13.10 -7.37
CA PHE A 30 -20.48 -12.76 -8.69
C PHE A 30 -19.60 -11.74 -9.42
N LYS A 31 -19.10 -10.71 -8.72
CA LYS A 31 -18.14 -9.76 -9.27
C LYS A 31 -16.83 -10.44 -9.69
N ALA A 32 -16.34 -11.38 -8.86
CA ALA A 32 -15.13 -12.12 -9.17
C ALA A 32 -15.31 -12.96 -10.45
N VAL A 33 -16.41 -13.70 -10.58
CA VAL A 33 -16.70 -14.50 -11.77
C VAL A 33 -16.85 -13.61 -13.00
N SER A 34 -17.56 -12.49 -12.90
CA SER A 34 -17.73 -11.54 -14.00
C SER A 34 -16.38 -10.95 -14.42
N PHE A 35 -15.52 -10.58 -13.47
CA PHE A 35 -14.18 -10.09 -13.78
C PHE A 35 -13.33 -11.16 -14.50
N LEU A 36 -13.31 -12.38 -13.96
CA LEU A 36 -12.56 -13.50 -14.53
C LEU A 36 -13.01 -13.82 -15.96
N SER A 37 -14.32 -13.81 -16.19
CA SER A 37 -14.90 -14.03 -17.53
C SER A 37 -14.53 -12.92 -18.49
N ASN A 38 -14.61 -11.66 -18.07
CA ASN A 38 -14.26 -10.51 -18.91
C ASN A 38 -12.78 -10.48 -19.31
N HIS A 39 -11.90 -11.05 -18.49
CA HIS A 39 -10.47 -11.15 -18.76
C HIS A 39 -10.03 -12.52 -19.27
N GLU A 40 -10.99 -13.41 -19.59
CA GLU A 40 -10.73 -14.77 -20.09
C GLU A 40 -9.81 -15.60 -19.16
N LEU A 41 -9.96 -15.40 -17.84
CA LEU A 41 -9.15 -16.05 -16.81
C LEU A 41 -9.91 -17.26 -16.25
N TYR A 42 -9.71 -18.42 -16.84
CA TYR A 42 -10.46 -19.65 -16.51
C TYR A 42 -9.74 -20.56 -15.50
N THR A 43 -8.46 -20.25 -15.17
CA THR A 43 -7.68 -21.07 -14.23
C THR A 43 -6.95 -20.20 -13.19
N VAL A 44 -6.69 -20.78 -12.02
CA VAL A 44 -5.90 -20.10 -10.96
C VAL A 44 -4.49 -19.75 -11.44
N GLY A 45 -3.91 -20.60 -12.32
CA GLY A 45 -2.61 -20.33 -12.93
C GLY A 45 -2.63 -19.09 -13.83
N GLN A 46 -3.70 -18.90 -14.62
CA GLN A 46 -3.89 -17.69 -15.43
C GLN A 46 -4.08 -16.45 -14.55
N LEU A 47 -4.93 -16.54 -13.52
CA LEU A 47 -5.11 -15.46 -12.55
C LEU A 47 -3.78 -15.10 -11.86
N GLY A 48 -3.00 -16.09 -11.45
CA GLY A 48 -1.68 -15.88 -10.84
C GLY A 48 -0.71 -15.13 -11.76
N ARG A 49 -0.66 -15.50 -13.04
CA ARG A 49 0.16 -14.82 -14.05
C ARG A 49 -0.33 -13.39 -14.29
N TYR A 50 -1.62 -13.19 -14.48
CA TYR A 50 -2.21 -11.88 -14.68
C TYR A 50 -1.93 -10.92 -13.51
N ILE A 51 -2.05 -11.40 -12.26
CA ILE A 51 -1.66 -10.63 -11.07
C ILE A 51 -0.16 -10.26 -11.10
N ALA A 52 0.70 -11.18 -11.50
CA ALA A 52 2.14 -10.92 -11.57
C ALA A 52 2.47 -9.86 -12.63
N GLU A 53 1.86 -9.96 -13.81
CA GLU A 53 2.01 -9.01 -14.91
C GLU A 53 1.51 -7.61 -14.53
N THR A 54 0.32 -7.53 -13.93
CA THR A 54 -0.26 -6.26 -13.45
C THR A 54 0.61 -5.62 -12.35
N ARG A 55 1.17 -6.42 -11.43
CA ARG A 55 2.15 -5.95 -10.44
C ARG A 55 3.43 -5.42 -11.06
N GLN A 56 3.92 -6.09 -12.08
CA GLN A 56 5.10 -5.65 -12.81
C GLN A 56 4.82 -4.32 -13.54
N ALA A 57 3.67 -4.20 -14.19
CA ALA A 57 3.22 -2.97 -14.83
C ALA A 57 3.11 -1.82 -13.82
N PHE A 58 2.48 -2.05 -12.67
CA PHE A 58 2.40 -1.07 -11.58
C PHE A 58 3.78 -0.63 -11.10
N SER A 59 4.68 -1.57 -10.85
CA SER A 59 6.03 -1.29 -10.38
C SER A 59 6.81 -0.45 -11.40
N LYS A 60 6.66 -0.74 -12.69
CA LYS A 60 7.30 -0.02 -13.79
C LYS A 60 6.80 1.43 -13.88
N ILE A 61 5.48 1.64 -13.90
CA ILE A 61 4.87 2.98 -13.94
C ILE A 61 5.26 3.78 -12.70
N LYS A 62 5.22 3.15 -11.52
CA LYS A 62 5.61 3.79 -10.25
C LYS A 62 7.09 4.20 -10.26
N ALA A 63 7.99 3.33 -10.73
CA ALA A 63 9.41 3.63 -10.83
C ALA A 63 9.66 4.80 -11.79
N GLU A 64 8.99 4.82 -12.93
CA GLU A 64 9.07 5.92 -13.90
C GLU A 64 8.58 7.25 -13.31
N SER A 65 7.41 7.26 -12.65
CA SER A 65 6.87 8.44 -11.98
C SER A 65 7.82 8.96 -10.89
N THR A 66 8.39 8.05 -10.07
CA THR A 66 9.34 8.40 -9.01
C THR A 66 10.65 8.96 -9.57
N ALA A 67 11.15 8.42 -10.69
CA ALA A 67 12.36 8.92 -11.33
C ALA A 67 12.15 10.35 -11.86
N LYS A 68 11.00 10.63 -12.51
CA LYS A 68 10.64 11.98 -12.97
C LYS A 68 10.51 12.96 -11.80
N GLU A 69 9.85 12.55 -10.72
CA GLU A 69 9.70 13.37 -9.51
C GLU A 69 11.05 13.68 -8.87
N ARG A 70 11.97 12.72 -8.82
CA ARG A 70 13.32 12.93 -8.32
C ARG A 70 14.06 13.95 -9.17
N ARG A 71 14.00 13.83 -10.51
CA ARG A 71 14.65 14.75 -11.43
C ARG A 71 14.09 16.18 -11.30
N ILE A 72 12.77 16.34 -11.17
CA ILE A 72 12.11 17.63 -10.91
C ILE A 72 12.64 18.23 -9.60
N ARG A 73 12.67 17.46 -8.51
CA ARG A 73 13.19 17.93 -7.22
C ARG A 73 14.66 18.36 -7.30
N ASP A 74 15.49 17.64 -8.04
CA ASP A 74 16.90 17.98 -8.22
C ASP A 74 17.06 19.31 -8.98
N ILE A 75 16.24 19.55 -10.01
CA ILE A 75 16.21 20.83 -10.75
C ILE A 75 15.73 21.97 -9.86
N ASP A 76 14.65 21.78 -9.10
CA ASP A 76 14.11 22.79 -8.18
C ASP A 76 15.12 23.13 -7.06
N ALA A 77 15.77 22.12 -6.50
CA ALA A 77 16.83 22.30 -5.51
C ALA A 77 18.04 23.06 -6.07
N LEU A 78 18.42 22.81 -7.32
CA LEU A 78 19.47 23.56 -8.00
C LEU A 78 19.10 25.04 -8.16
N PHE A 79 17.88 25.34 -8.64
CA PHE A 79 17.42 26.71 -8.76
C PHE A 79 17.31 27.40 -7.40
N GLY A 80 16.84 26.73 -6.35
CA GLY A 80 16.80 27.22 -4.99
C GLY A 80 18.21 27.54 -4.45
N ALA A 81 19.17 26.66 -4.70
CA ALA A 81 20.58 26.93 -4.31
C ALA A 81 21.18 28.15 -5.05
N ILE A 82 20.93 28.24 -6.35
CA ILE A 82 21.38 29.42 -7.14
C ILE A 82 20.75 30.73 -6.62
N GLN A 83 19.47 30.69 -6.29
CA GLN A 83 18.78 31.86 -5.73
C GLN A 83 19.34 32.26 -4.37
N THR A 84 19.55 31.28 -3.46
CA THR A 84 20.18 31.52 -2.14
C THR A 84 21.59 32.13 -2.27
N ILE A 85 22.41 31.61 -3.20
CA ILE A 85 23.75 32.17 -3.45
C ILE A 85 23.65 33.61 -3.95
N ARG A 86 22.69 33.92 -4.82
CA ARG A 86 22.49 35.28 -5.33
C ARG A 86 22.07 36.26 -4.24
N GLU A 87 21.14 35.82 -3.36
CA GLU A 87 20.64 36.63 -2.24
C GLU A 87 21.71 36.92 -1.22
N LEU A 88 22.56 35.92 -0.91
CA LEU A 88 23.60 36.04 0.11
C LEU A 88 24.97 36.53 -0.44
N LYS A 89 25.05 36.82 -1.75
CA LYS A 89 26.26 37.34 -2.37
C LYS A 89 26.77 38.62 -1.71
N PRO A 90 25.93 39.62 -1.31
CA PRO A 90 26.40 40.81 -0.60
C PRO A 90 27.09 40.46 0.71
N VAL A 91 26.53 39.56 1.52
CA VAL A 91 27.10 39.11 2.81
C VAL A 91 28.47 38.47 2.59
N GLN A 92 28.63 37.68 1.54
CA GLN A 92 29.91 37.08 1.18
C GLN A 92 30.94 38.15 0.81
N GLN A 93 30.55 39.08 -0.04
CA GLN A 93 31.45 40.18 -0.49
C GLN A 93 31.91 41.05 0.69
N GLU A 94 31.01 41.35 1.62
CA GLU A 94 31.34 42.10 2.82
C GLU A 94 32.29 41.33 3.73
N TYR A 95 32.03 40.02 3.99
CA TYR A 95 32.94 39.17 4.74
C TYR A 95 34.31 39.04 4.12
N GLU A 96 34.41 38.93 2.79
CA GLU A 96 35.68 38.84 2.06
C GLU A 96 36.46 40.16 2.09
N SER A 97 35.79 41.32 2.14
CA SER A 97 36.41 42.64 2.21
C SER A 97 37.04 42.95 3.57
N ILE A 98 36.73 42.19 4.62
CA ILE A 98 37.28 42.42 5.97
C ILE A 98 38.67 41.81 6.07
N HIS A 99 39.68 42.66 6.12
CA HIS A 99 41.09 42.24 6.23
C HIS A 99 41.55 42.01 7.68
N TRP A 100 40.86 42.58 8.68
CA TRP A 100 41.23 42.49 10.09
C TRP A 100 40.61 41.26 10.75
N SER A 101 41.43 40.38 11.34
CA SER A 101 41.00 39.14 11.93
C SER A 101 39.90 39.33 12.98
N GLY A 102 40.07 40.26 13.92
CA GLY A 102 39.07 40.50 14.97
C GLY A 102 37.72 41.03 14.47
N LYS A 103 37.72 41.86 13.42
CA LYS A 103 36.49 42.31 12.76
C LYS A 103 35.83 41.16 11.99
N ARG A 104 36.64 40.31 11.39
CA ARG A 104 36.17 39.13 10.63
C ARG A 104 35.49 38.10 11.54
N GLU A 105 36.05 37.86 12.73
CA GLU A 105 35.46 37.00 13.74
C GLU A 105 34.11 37.55 14.27
N LYS A 106 34.07 38.87 14.53
CA LYS A 106 32.83 39.54 14.94
C LYS A 106 31.76 39.42 13.87
N TYR A 107 32.08 39.73 12.62
CA TYR A 107 31.17 39.60 11.49
C TYR A 107 30.65 38.13 11.32
N LYS A 108 31.58 37.16 11.47
CA LYS A 108 31.21 35.72 11.42
C LYS A 108 30.28 35.34 12.57
N THR A 109 30.37 35.95 13.72
CA THR A 109 29.48 35.72 14.86
C THR A 109 28.08 36.31 14.57
N GLU A 110 28.05 37.53 14.00
CA GLU A 110 26.81 38.24 13.67
C GLU A 110 26.07 37.61 12.48
N HIS A 111 26.78 37.15 11.45
CA HIS A 111 26.23 36.61 10.17
C HIS A 111 26.50 35.11 9.99
N GLY A 112 26.74 34.37 11.08
CA GLY A 112 27.14 32.96 11.03
C GLY A 112 26.12 32.05 10.34
N ASP A 113 24.83 32.28 10.57
CA ASP A 113 23.76 31.53 9.94
C ASP A 113 23.69 31.79 8.43
N GLU A 114 23.84 33.03 8.00
CA GLU A 114 23.81 33.41 6.59
C GLU A 114 25.02 32.84 5.85
N LEU A 115 26.22 32.91 6.42
CA LEU A 115 27.41 32.29 5.86
C LEU A 115 27.32 30.77 5.80
N SER A 116 26.74 30.14 6.82
CA SER A 116 26.48 28.69 6.81
C SER A 116 25.47 28.28 5.73
N ARG A 117 24.38 29.05 5.58
CA ARG A 117 23.39 28.83 4.51
C ARG A 117 24.02 28.98 3.12
N LEU A 118 24.88 30.01 2.95
CA LEU A 118 25.62 30.20 1.70
C LEU A 118 26.54 29.01 1.38
N GLN A 119 27.32 28.54 2.35
CA GLN A 119 28.20 27.39 2.17
C GLN A 119 27.41 26.13 1.75
N LYS A 120 26.30 25.88 2.43
CA LYS A 120 25.39 24.75 2.09
C LYS A 120 24.82 24.89 0.67
N ALA A 121 24.43 26.10 0.28
CA ALA A 121 23.88 26.35 -1.06
C ALA A 121 24.95 26.17 -2.15
N VAL A 122 26.20 26.64 -1.92
CA VAL A 122 27.34 26.43 -2.84
C VAL A 122 27.61 24.93 -3.00
N TRP A 123 27.73 24.20 -1.90
CA TRP A 123 27.96 22.76 -1.93
C TRP A 123 26.84 22.01 -2.64
N LEU A 124 25.57 22.36 -2.35
CA LEU A 124 24.41 21.76 -2.99
C LEU A 124 24.39 22.02 -4.50
N ARG A 125 24.66 23.26 -4.91
CA ARG A 125 24.77 23.61 -6.34
C ARG A 125 25.83 22.75 -7.03
N GLU A 126 27.05 22.66 -6.48
CA GLU A 126 28.13 21.88 -7.08
C GLU A 126 27.79 20.40 -7.20
N LYS A 127 27.22 19.83 -6.15
CA LYS A 127 26.73 18.44 -6.14
C LYS A 127 25.69 18.21 -7.22
N LEU A 128 24.70 19.09 -7.33
CA LEU A 128 23.60 18.95 -8.30
C LEU A 128 24.08 19.20 -9.75
N VAL A 129 24.91 20.20 -9.99
CA VAL A 129 25.53 20.43 -11.30
C VAL A 129 26.26 19.18 -11.78
N LYS A 130 27.06 18.56 -10.89
CA LYS A 130 27.77 17.32 -11.22
C LYS A 130 26.82 16.15 -11.45
N SER A 131 25.79 15.97 -10.62
CA SER A 131 24.82 14.86 -10.74
C SER A 131 23.93 15.00 -11.98
N LEU A 132 23.63 16.22 -12.39
CA LEU A 132 22.83 16.53 -13.58
C LEU A 132 23.66 16.55 -14.88
N GLY A 133 24.99 16.44 -14.79
CA GLY A 133 25.90 16.46 -15.95
C GLY A 133 26.02 17.84 -16.63
N LEU A 134 25.87 18.92 -15.88
CA LEU A 134 25.82 20.28 -16.38
C LEU A 134 27.21 20.96 -16.31
N ALA A 135 27.42 21.97 -17.13
CA ALA A 135 28.63 22.83 -17.06
C ALA A 135 28.59 23.76 -15.82
N SER A 136 29.75 24.18 -15.36
CA SER A 136 29.85 25.15 -14.28
C SER A 136 30.78 26.28 -14.71
N PRO A 137 30.33 27.56 -14.74
CA PRO A 137 29.00 28.06 -14.35
C PRO A 137 27.91 27.74 -15.38
N LEU A 138 26.67 27.56 -14.90
CA LEU A 138 25.48 27.42 -15.75
C LEU A 138 25.24 28.68 -16.57
N ASP A 139 25.19 28.56 -17.89
CA ASP A 139 24.86 29.65 -18.77
C ASP A 139 23.33 29.93 -18.82
N LYS A 140 22.94 30.93 -19.58
CA LYS A 140 21.53 31.32 -19.72
C LYS A 140 20.71 30.27 -20.49
N GLU A 141 21.33 29.63 -21.44
CA GLU A 141 20.68 28.63 -22.31
C GLU A 141 20.44 27.34 -21.53
N GLU A 142 21.42 26.87 -20.77
CA GLU A 142 21.27 25.70 -19.90
C GLU A 142 20.17 25.90 -18.84
N ARG A 143 20.08 27.12 -18.27
CA ARG A 143 18.97 27.43 -17.32
C ARG A 143 17.59 27.40 -18.01
N ALA A 144 17.50 27.88 -19.23
CA ALA A 144 16.27 27.85 -20.01
C ALA A 144 15.90 26.40 -20.36
N ALA A 145 16.89 25.60 -20.79
CA ALA A 145 16.71 24.18 -21.09
C ALA A 145 16.21 23.39 -19.86
N LEU A 146 16.80 23.63 -18.68
CA LEU A 146 16.37 22.99 -17.43
C LEU A 146 14.92 23.37 -17.04
N LYS A 147 14.51 24.62 -17.26
CA LYS A 147 13.11 25.02 -17.01
C LYS A 147 12.14 24.30 -17.95
N THR A 148 12.52 24.17 -19.22
CA THR A 148 11.72 23.44 -20.22
C THR A 148 11.68 21.95 -19.89
N GLU A 149 12.83 21.35 -19.49
CA GLU A 149 12.92 19.97 -19.05
C GLU A 149 11.99 19.72 -17.84
N ARG A 150 12.06 20.61 -16.84
CA ARG A 150 11.21 20.53 -15.65
C ARG A 150 9.71 20.50 -16.01
N ALA A 151 9.28 21.46 -16.84
CA ALA A 151 7.88 21.55 -17.26
C ALA A 151 7.44 20.30 -18.04
N ARG A 152 8.31 19.77 -18.92
CA ARG A 152 8.04 18.52 -19.65
C ARG A 152 7.90 17.33 -18.70
N LEU A 153 8.83 17.18 -17.75
CA LEU A 153 8.80 16.09 -16.77
C LEU A 153 7.56 16.16 -15.87
N GLU A 154 7.12 17.35 -15.51
CA GLU A 154 5.91 17.58 -14.72
C GLU A 154 4.66 17.13 -15.51
N ALA A 155 4.52 17.53 -16.77
CA ALA A 155 3.43 17.11 -17.63
C ALA A 155 3.44 15.59 -17.88
N GLU A 156 4.62 15.01 -18.13
CA GLU A 156 4.75 13.55 -18.29
C GLU A 156 4.40 12.79 -17.00
N ARG A 157 4.77 13.31 -15.83
CA ARG A 157 4.40 12.73 -14.54
C ARG A 157 2.90 12.79 -14.30
N GLU A 158 2.27 13.93 -14.58
CA GLU A 158 0.83 14.09 -14.47
C GLU A 158 0.07 13.13 -15.38
N ALA A 159 0.56 12.87 -16.57
CA ALA A 159 -0.02 11.90 -17.50
C ALA A 159 0.12 10.43 -17.02
N LEU A 160 1.07 10.14 -16.13
CA LEU A 160 1.24 8.81 -15.52
C LEU A 160 0.30 8.58 -14.32
N LEU A 161 -0.15 9.63 -13.63
CA LEU A 161 -0.97 9.50 -12.42
C LEU A 161 -2.29 8.75 -12.66
N PRO A 162 -3.10 9.06 -13.70
CA PRO A 162 -4.33 8.32 -13.97
C PRO A 162 -4.06 6.84 -14.27
N LYS A 163 -3.01 6.52 -15.04
CA LYS A 163 -2.62 5.14 -15.32
C LYS A 163 -2.21 4.39 -14.05
N LEU A 164 -1.53 5.07 -13.15
CA LEU A 164 -1.11 4.49 -11.87
C LEU A 164 -2.31 4.19 -10.97
N GLU A 165 -3.30 5.07 -10.92
CA GLU A 165 -4.54 4.82 -10.15
C GLU A 165 -5.40 3.73 -10.78
N GLU A 166 -5.48 3.66 -12.11
CA GLU A 166 -6.17 2.59 -12.84
C GLU A 166 -5.58 1.22 -12.48
N VAL A 167 -4.26 1.04 -12.67
CA VAL A 167 -3.58 -0.23 -12.37
C VAL A 167 -3.62 -0.56 -10.88
N LYS A 168 -3.59 0.43 -10.00
CA LYS A 168 -3.74 0.25 -8.55
C LYS A 168 -5.13 -0.26 -8.18
N THR A 169 -6.17 0.28 -8.81
CA THR A 169 -7.56 -0.14 -8.61
C THR A 169 -7.74 -1.57 -9.10
N GLU A 170 -7.22 -1.89 -10.28
CA GLU A 170 -7.22 -3.24 -10.83
C GLU A 170 -6.49 -4.24 -9.91
N LEU A 171 -5.32 -3.89 -9.38
CA LEU A 171 -4.60 -4.71 -8.40
C LEU A 171 -5.39 -4.92 -7.11
N ALA A 172 -6.14 -3.93 -6.65
CA ALA A 172 -6.99 -4.05 -5.47
C ALA A 172 -8.14 -5.06 -5.72
N GLU A 173 -8.76 -5.00 -6.90
CA GLU A 173 -9.76 -5.98 -7.33
C GLU A 173 -9.18 -7.38 -7.47
N LEU A 174 -8.06 -7.53 -8.15
CA LEU A 174 -7.36 -8.80 -8.30
C LEU A 174 -6.97 -9.44 -6.95
N ASN A 175 -6.53 -8.63 -5.99
CA ASN A 175 -6.23 -9.13 -4.65
C ASN A 175 -7.50 -9.58 -3.91
N ARG A 176 -8.65 -8.90 -4.11
CA ARG A 176 -9.94 -9.31 -3.56
C ARG A 176 -10.40 -10.63 -4.18
N ILE A 177 -10.31 -10.75 -5.50
CA ILE A 177 -10.65 -11.99 -6.23
C ILE A 177 -9.77 -13.15 -5.77
N ARG A 178 -8.45 -12.93 -5.65
CA ARG A 178 -7.51 -13.93 -5.14
C ARG A 178 -7.82 -14.34 -3.70
N TYR A 179 -8.17 -13.39 -2.84
CA TYR A 179 -8.58 -13.69 -1.45
C TYR A 179 -9.86 -14.53 -1.44
N TRP A 180 -10.86 -14.14 -2.24
CA TRP A 180 -12.10 -14.87 -2.37
C TRP A 180 -11.87 -16.29 -2.91
N THR A 181 -11.10 -16.44 -3.98
CA THR A 181 -10.74 -17.75 -4.55
C THR A 181 -10.07 -18.65 -3.52
N ARG A 182 -9.18 -18.12 -2.68
CA ARG A 182 -8.54 -18.89 -1.61
C ARG A 182 -9.51 -19.31 -0.50
N LYS A 183 -10.48 -18.48 -0.18
CA LYS A 183 -11.50 -18.77 0.83
C LYS A 183 -12.46 -19.86 0.36
N VAL A 184 -12.80 -19.82 -0.93
CA VAL A 184 -13.76 -20.75 -1.55
C VAL A 184 -13.07 -22.07 -1.94
N VAL A 185 -11.78 -22.05 -2.27
CA VAL A 185 -11.01 -23.21 -2.77
C VAL A 185 -9.67 -23.35 -2.04
N PRO A 186 -9.67 -23.60 -0.74
CA PRO A 186 -8.42 -23.58 0.05
C PRO A 186 -7.41 -24.66 -0.36
N ASP A 187 -7.84 -25.86 -0.78
CA ASP A 187 -6.97 -26.99 -1.12
C ASP A 187 -6.75 -27.21 -2.62
N ALA A 188 -7.44 -26.47 -3.46
CA ALA A 188 -7.27 -26.60 -4.91
C ALA A 188 -5.97 -25.91 -5.40
N LEU A 189 -5.39 -25.00 -4.62
CA LEU A 189 -4.20 -24.25 -4.98
C LEU A 189 -2.95 -25.12 -5.25
N PRO A 190 -2.62 -26.18 -4.48
CA PRO A 190 -1.49 -27.05 -4.79
C PRO A 190 -1.74 -27.97 -6.00
N ARG A 191 -3.01 -28.36 -6.26
CA ARG A 191 -3.39 -29.25 -7.36
C ARG A 191 -3.67 -28.52 -8.67
N MET A 192 -3.88 -27.20 -8.62
CA MET A 192 -4.18 -26.34 -9.76
C MET A 192 -2.94 -25.86 -10.53
N THR A 193 -1.75 -26.30 -10.17
CA THR A 193 -0.53 -26.02 -10.93
C THR A 193 -0.57 -26.58 -12.34
N ASP A 194 -1.43 -27.57 -12.60
CA ASP A 194 -1.58 -28.20 -13.93
C ASP A 194 -2.62 -27.54 -14.85
N GLY A 195 -3.29 -26.47 -14.42
CA GLY A 195 -4.19 -25.66 -15.26
C GLY A 195 -5.46 -26.37 -15.75
N ARG A 196 -5.87 -27.51 -15.12
CA ARG A 196 -6.95 -28.37 -15.62
C ARG A 196 -8.26 -28.28 -14.86
N VAL A 197 -8.32 -27.61 -13.71
CA VAL A 197 -9.55 -27.48 -12.92
C VAL A 197 -10.22 -26.16 -13.22
N SER A 198 -11.49 -26.19 -13.65
CA SER A 198 -12.26 -24.99 -13.89
C SER A 198 -12.56 -24.28 -12.54
N ILE A 199 -12.77 -22.97 -12.59
CA ILE A 199 -13.16 -22.20 -11.39
C ILE A 199 -14.54 -22.66 -10.92
N GLU A 200 -15.41 -23.09 -11.83
CA GLU A 200 -16.74 -23.61 -11.54
C GLU A 200 -16.69 -24.93 -10.74
N ASP A 201 -15.86 -25.89 -11.18
CA ASP A 201 -15.64 -27.14 -10.43
C ASP A 201 -15.05 -26.90 -9.04
N ALA A 202 -14.17 -25.91 -8.95
CA ALA A 202 -13.58 -25.50 -7.70
C ALA A 202 -14.60 -24.84 -6.74
N MET A 203 -15.55 -24.08 -7.28
CA MET A 203 -16.64 -23.47 -6.51
C MET A 203 -17.61 -24.51 -5.98
N GLU A 204 -18.00 -25.49 -6.81
CA GLU A 204 -18.89 -26.57 -6.40
C GLU A 204 -18.29 -27.42 -5.27
N THR A 205 -16.99 -27.74 -5.38
CA THR A 205 -16.25 -28.44 -4.32
C THR A 205 -16.18 -27.65 -3.02
N ALA A 206 -16.11 -26.33 -3.08
CA ALA A 206 -16.01 -25.48 -1.91
C ALA A 206 -17.33 -25.25 -1.18
N VAL A 207 -18.46 -25.25 -1.91
CA VAL A 207 -19.80 -25.22 -1.31
C VAL A 207 -20.03 -26.49 -0.47
N ASN A 208 -19.73 -27.64 -1.06
CA ASN A 208 -19.84 -28.94 -0.39
C ASN A 208 -18.94 -29.04 0.85
N ARG A 209 -17.77 -28.41 0.85
CA ARG A 209 -16.84 -28.42 1.99
C ARG A 209 -17.30 -27.52 3.13
N LYS A 210 -17.89 -26.35 2.84
CA LYS A 210 -18.45 -25.47 3.89
C LYS A 210 -19.57 -26.15 4.66
N GLU A 211 -20.37 -26.96 3.98
CA GLU A 211 -21.41 -27.77 4.63
C GLU A 211 -20.79 -28.82 5.56
N LEU A 212 -19.68 -29.47 5.15
CA LEU A 212 -18.95 -30.42 5.98
C LEU A 212 -18.25 -29.76 7.19
N GLU A 213 -17.61 -28.62 7.03
CA GLU A 213 -16.99 -27.87 8.13
C GLU A 213 -18.03 -27.40 9.17
N GLN A 214 -19.23 -27.00 8.72
CA GLN A 214 -20.32 -26.63 9.63
C GLN A 214 -20.81 -27.83 10.45
N VAL A 215 -20.92 -29.01 9.84
CA VAL A 215 -21.30 -30.24 10.53
C VAL A 215 -20.22 -30.69 11.53
N GLU A 216 -18.93 -30.55 11.18
CA GLU A 216 -17.82 -30.86 12.09
C GLU A 216 -17.73 -29.87 13.28
N ASP A 217 -17.96 -28.59 13.03
CA ASP A 217 -17.98 -27.56 14.10
C ASP A 217 -19.17 -27.77 15.05
N GLU A 218 -20.35 -28.11 14.53
CA GLU A 218 -21.54 -28.47 15.35
C GLU A 218 -21.31 -29.75 16.15
N ALA A 219 -20.67 -30.75 15.56
CA ALA A 219 -20.33 -32.00 16.25
C ALA A 219 -19.31 -31.75 17.37
N THR A 220 -18.30 -30.91 17.13
CA THR A 220 -17.25 -30.56 18.09
C THR A 220 -17.83 -29.74 19.25
N GLN A 221 -18.73 -28.78 18.97
CA GLN A 221 -19.42 -28.00 20.00
C GLN A 221 -20.36 -28.89 20.84
N THR A 222 -21.02 -29.85 20.23
CA THR A 222 -21.91 -30.79 20.92
C THR A 222 -21.12 -31.75 21.80
N ALA A 223 -19.96 -32.21 21.34
CA ALA A 223 -19.03 -33.03 22.12
C ALA A 223 -18.44 -32.29 23.33
N ALA A 224 -18.12 -31.00 23.19
CA ALA A 224 -17.60 -30.15 24.27
C ALA A 224 -18.66 -29.81 25.33
N ARG A 225 -19.96 -29.81 24.99
CA ARG A 225 -21.07 -29.55 25.93
C ARG A 225 -21.40 -30.74 26.80
N ARG A 226 -21.22 -31.96 26.29
CA ARG A 226 -21.53 -33.19 27.05
C ARG A 226 -20.82 -33.37 28.40
N PRO A 227 -19.51 -33.06 28.54
CA PRO A 227 -18.83 -33.16 29.83
C PRO A 227 -19.35 -32.14 30.88
N GLN A 228 -19.68 -30.93 30.44
CA GLN A 228 -20.16 -29.88 31.33
C GLN A 228 -21.57 -30.13 31.86
N GLU A 229 -22.43 -30.77 31.11
CA GLU A 229 -23.79 -31.17 31.56
C GLU A 229 -23.72 -32.35 32.53
N GLN A 230 -22.82 -33.29 32.28
CA GLN A 230 -22.62 -34.42 33.22
C GLN A 230 -22.03 -33.99 34.55
N GLU A 231 -21.15 -33.01 34.55
CA GLU A 231 -20.55 -32.43 35.76
C GLU A 231 -21.58 -31.64 36.57
N LYS A 232 -22.44 -30.86 35.92
CA LYS A 232 -23.56 -30.15 36.55
C LYS A 232 -24.62 -31.09 37.11
N GLN A 233 -24.86 -32.25 36.50
CA GLN A 233 -25.78 -33.26 37.03
C GLN A 233 -25.19 -33.99 38.23
N LYS A 234 -23.90 -34.28 38.26
CA LYS A 234 -23.19 -34.85 39.41
C LYS A 234 -23.19 -33.92 40.62
N VAL A 235 -22.97 -32.62 40.40
CA VAL A 235 -23.02 -31.64 41.49
C VAL A 235 -24.43 -31.52 42.08
N LYS A 236 -25.47 -31.49 41.26
CA LYS A 236 -26.86 -31.49 41.74
C LYS A 236 -27.25 -32.75 42.52
N GLN A 237 -26.78 -33.92 42.13
CA GLN A 237 -27.02 -35.16 42.85
C GLN A 237 -26.27 -35.24 44.20
N GLN A 238 -25.14 -34.57 44.34
CA GLN A 238 -24.40 -34.48 45.59
C GLN A 238 -25.03 -33.49 46.60
N GLU A 239 -25.71 -32.44 46.11
CA GLU A 239 -26.41 -31.48 46.99
C GLU A 239 -27.75 -32.06 47.56
N GLU A 240 -28.35 -33.03 46.89
CA GLU A 240 -29.58 -33.69 47.36
C GLU A 240 -29.36 -34.80 48.44
N ILE A 241 -28.09 -35.16 48.71
CA ILE A 241 -27.75 -36.27 49.65
C ILE A 241 -27.21 -35.74 50.99
N VAL A 242 -27.51 -34.51 51.40
CA VAL A 242 -27.19 -34.04 52.76
C VAL A 242 -28.43 -34.26 53.67
N PRO A 243 -28.46 -35.33 54.51
CA PRO A 243 -29.56 -35.51 55.46
C PRO A 243 -29.44 -34.49 56.59
N MET A 244 -30.59 -33.97 57.06
CA MET A 244 -30.71 -33.20 58.29
C MET A 244 -30.29 -34.05 59.54
#